data_94693e3f8d7ff560f6392a85513e5e6d
#
_entry.id   94693e3f8d7ff560f6392a85513e5e6d
#
_cell.length_a   1.000
_cell.length_b   1.000
_cell.length_c   1.000
_cell.angle_alpha   90.00
_cell.angle_beta   90.00
_cell.angle_gamma   90.00
#
_symmetry.space_group_name_H-M   'P 1'
#
loop_
_entity.id
_entity.type
_entity.pdbx_description
1 polymer ?
#
loop_
_entity_poly.entity_id
_entity_poly.type
_entity_poly.pdbx_seq_one_letter_code
_entity_poly.pdbx_strand_id
1 'polypeptide(L)' 'METIKCEVCGKEISKDEAYEVGENSGVFVCQECFTNECVECERCGEIMFHDDANHTRSYGYLCDCCYDDLFG' A
#
# COMPACT_ATOMS: atom_id res chain seq x y z
N MET A 1 22.06 -0.09 12.61
CA MET A 1 20.98 -0.09 11.62
C MET A 1 19.69 0.35 12.24
N GLU A 2 18.96 1.18 11.55
CA GLU A 2 17.66 1.63 12.03
C GLU A 2 16.60 0.56 11.77
N THR A 3 15.75 0.35 12.78
CA THR A 3 14.61 -0.54 12.64
C THR A 3 13.32 0.24 12.85
N ILE A 4 12.26 -0.25 12.24
CA ILE A 4 10.92 0.32 12.39
C ILE A 4 9.94 -0.82 12.65
N LYS A 5 8.76 -0.49 13.08
CA LYS A 5 7.71 -1.49 13.32
C LYS A 5 6.71 -1.50 12.17
N CYS A 6 6.30 -2.69 11.77
CA CYS A 6 5.22 -2.85 10.82
C CYS A 6 3.93 -2.24 11.39
N GLU A 7 3.26 -1.40 10.62
CA GLU A 7 2.01 -0.74 11.04
C GLU A 7 0.84 -1.73 11.18
N VAL A 8 0.94 -2.89 10.56
CA VAL A 8 -0.14 -3.89 10.57
C VAL A 8 0.06 -4.91 11.69
N CYS A 9 1.20 -5.60 11.70
CA CYS A 9 1.44 -6.67 12.67
C CYS A 9 2.31 -6.25 13.87
N GLY A 10 2.94 -5.09 13.80
CA GLY A 10 3.79 -4.59 14.87
C GLY A 10 5.16 -5.25 14.97
N LYS A 11 5.52 -6.06 13.98
CA LYS A 11 6.81 -6.74 13.96
C LYS A 11 7.92 -5.74 13.69
N GLU A 12 9.03 -5.87 14.40
CA GLU A 12 10.22 -5.04 14.17
C GLU A 12 10.95 -5.52 12.92
N ILE A 13 11.19 -4.59 12.01
CA ILE A 13 11.82 -4.88 10.73
C ILE A 13 12.91 -3.85 10.46
N SER A 14 13.89 -4.24 9.62
CA SER A 14 14.90 -3.31 9.16
C SER A 14 14.26 -2.28 8.23
N LYS A 15 14.68 -1.03 8.37
CA LYS A 15 14.19 0.04 7.50
C LYS A 15 14.42 -0.27 6.02
N ASP A 16 15.51 -0.97 5.70
CA ASP A 16 15.84 -1.37 4.33
C ASP A 16 14.88 -2.43 3.78
N GLU A 17 14.27 -3.22 4.66
CA GLU A 17 13.33 -4.28 4.28
C GLU A 17 11.88 -3.82 4.37
N ALA A 18 11.64 -2.64 4.90
CA ALA A 18 10.30 -2.10 5.05
C ALA A 18 9.76 -1.58 3.72
N TYR A 19 8.46 -1.72 3.54
CA TYR A 19 7.76 -1.21 2.36
C TYR A 19 6.88 -0.05 2.78
N GLU A 20 7.03 1.09 2.11
CA GLU A 20 6.17 2.24 2.37
C GLU A 20 4.83 2.08 1.65
N VAL A 21 3.76 2.28 2.39
CA VAL A 21 2.40 2.20 1.84
C VAL A 21 1.88 3.63 1.63
N GLY A 22 1.73 3.99 0.37
CA GLY A 22 1.33 5.35 0.00
C GLY A 22 2.54 6.28 -0.10
N GLU A 23 2.41 7.30 -0.91
CA GLU A 23 3.50 8.26 -1.13
C GLU A 23 3.58 9.23 0.04
N ASN A 24 4.76 9.35 0.64
CA ASN A 24 5.04 10.26 1.76
C ASN A 24 4.09 10.06 2.97
N SER A 25 3.55 8.86 3.11
CA SER A 25 2.62 8.57 4.20
C SER A 25 3.30 8.32 5.55
N GLY A 26 4.55 7.86 5.51
CA GLY A 26 5.27 7.46 6.71
C GLY A 26 4.80 6.12 7.27
N VAL A 27 3.96 5.41 6.54
CA VAL A 27 3.44 4.08 6.93
C VAL A 27 4.31 3.01 6.31
N PHE A 28 4.92 2.17 7.14
CA PHE A 28 5.79 1.09 6.68
C PHE A 28 5.27 -0.24 7.18
N VAL A 29 5.37 -1.26 6.35
CA VAL A 29 4.94 -2.62 6.67
C VAL A 29 6.03 -3.61 6.31
N CYS A 30 5.98 -4.80 6.91
CA CYS A 30 6.91 -5.87 6.56
C CYS A 30 6.47 -6.50 5.23
N GLN A 31 7.39 -7.27 4.63
CA GLN A 31 7.12 -7.91 3.35
C GLN A 31 5.85 -8.79 3.39
N GLU A 32 5.66 -9.51 4.47
CA GLU A 32 4.50 -10.38 4.62
C GLU A 32 3.19 -9.59 4.60
N CYS A 33 3.11 -8.52 5.38
CA CYS A 33 1.94 -7.65 5.39
C CYS A 33 1.77 -6.92 4.05
N PHE A 34 2.87 -6.51 3.46
CA PHE A 34 2.84 -5.88 2.13
C PHE A 34 2.20 -6.81 1.11
N THR A 35 2.57 -8.09 1.12
CA THR A 35 2.03 -9.07 0.18
C THR A 35 0.55 -9.39 0.46
N ASN A 36 0.18 -9.50 1.75
CA ASN A 36 -1.16 -9.95 2.14
C ASN A 36 -2.18 -8.82 2.29
N GLU A 37 -1.74 -7.65 2.73
CA GLU A 37 -2.66 -6.56 3.09
C GLU A 37 -2.64 -5.39 2.11
N CYS A 38 -1.66 -5.33 1.24
CA CYS A 38 -1.50 -4.22 0.30
C CYS A 38 -1.72 -4.65 -1.13
N VAL A 39 -2.17 -3.70 -1.94
CA VAL A 39 -2.37 -3.89 -3.37
C VAL A 39 -1.77 -2.69 -4.10
N GLU A 40 -1.50 -2.88 -5.38
CA GLU A 40 -0.95 -1.83 -6.24
C GLU A 40 -2.05 -1.30 -7.16
N CYS A 41 -2.09 0.02 -7.31
CA CYS A 41 -2.98 0.65 -8.27
C CYS A 41 -2.62 0.18 -9.69
N GLU A 42 -3.60 -0.34 -10.40
CA GLU A 42 -3.40 -0.84 -11.77
C GLU A 42 -3.07 0.26 -12.78
N ARG A 43 -3.32 1.50 -12.41
CA ARG A 43 -3.14 2.63 -13.29
C ARG A 43 -1.83 3.38 -13.05
N CYS A 44 -1.60 3.82 -11.81
CA CYS A 44 -0.41 4.60 -11.46
C CYS A 44 0.66 3.79 -10.72
N GLY A 45 0.33 2.61 -10.22
CA GLY A 45 1.28 1.77 -9.51
C GLY A 45 1.48 2.13 -8.04
N GLU A 46 0.65 2.98 -7.48
CA GLU A 46 0.75 3.37 -6.08
C GLU A 46 0.36 2.20 -5.17
N ILE A 47 1.15 1.98 -4.14
CA ILE A 47 0.87 0.93 -3.16
C ILE A 47 -0.08 1.49 -2.09
N MET A 48 -1.08 0.70 -1.74
CA MET A 48 -2.10 1.09 -0.76
C MET A 48 -2.61 -0.15 -0.05
N PHE A 49 -3.29 0.04 1.08
CA PHE A 49 -3.93 -1.07 1.77
C PHE A 49 -5.13 -1.55 0.97
N HIS A 50 -5.36 -2.86 1.01
CA HIS A 50 -6.49 -3.48 0.34
C HIS A 50 -7.82 -2.80 0.68
N ASP A 51 -7.99 -2.43 1.96
CA ASP A 51 -9.21 -1.78 2.42
C ASP A 51 -9.39 -0.37 1.85
N ASP A 52 -8.28 0.30 1.51
CA ASP A 52 -8.31 1.64 0.93
C ASP A 52 -8.39 1.62 -0.59
N ALA A 53 -8.17 0.46 -1.19
CA ALA A 53 -8.19 0.31 -2.64
C ALA A 53 -9.62 0.27 -3.17
N ASN A 54 -9.81 0.86 -4.34
CA ASN A 54 -11.10 0.84 -5.02
C ASN A 54 -11.08 -0.24 -6.09
N HIS A 55 -11.74 -1.37 -5.82
CA HIS A 55 -11.78 -2.49 -6.75
C HIS A 55 -12.84 -2.25 -7.82
N THR A 56 -12.43 -2.37 -9.08
CA THR A 56 -13.32 -2.21 -10.23
C THR A 56 -13.23 -3.46 -11.11
N ARG A 57 -14.29 -3.73 -11.86
CA ARG A 57 -14.30 -4.88 -12.78
C ARG A 57 -13.42 -4.64 -14.01
N SER A 58 -13.39 -3.39 -14.47
CA SER A 58 -12.68 -3.04 -15.72
C SER A 58 -11.21 -2.75 -15.51
N TYR A 59 -10.85 -2.16 -14.37
CA TYR A 59 -9.50 -1.66 -14.12
C TYR A 59 -8.76 -2.37 -12.99
N GLY A 60 -9.44 -3.21 -12.22
CA GLY A 60 -8.84 -3.84 -11.04
C GLY A 60 -8.83 -2.87 -9.86
N TYR A 61 -7.73 -2.86 -9.11
CA TYR A 61 -7.59 -1.97 -7.97
C TYR A 61 -7.09 -0.60 -8.40
N LEU A 62 -7.72 0.44 -7.91
CA LEU A 62 -7.34 1.83 -8.20
C LEU A 62 -7.19 2.60 -6.89
N CYS A 63 -6.23 3.51 -6.84
CA CYS A 63 -6.13 4.45 -5.73
C CYS A 63 -7.24 5.49 -5.84
N ASP A 64 -7.46 6.23 -4.75
CA ASP A 64 -8.51 7.25 -4.73
C ASP A 64 -8.39 8.27 -5.86
N CYS A 65 -7.17 8.70 -6.14
CA CYS A 65 -6.90 9.64 -7.23
C CYS A 65 -7.32 9.10 -8.60
N CYS A 66 -6.88 7.89 -8.92
CA CYS A 66 -7.21 7.28 -10.21
C CYS A 66 -8.70 6.95 -10.31
N TYR A 67 -9.28 6.47 -9.23
CA TYR A 67 -10.71 6.16 -9.18
C TYR A 67 -11.53 7.42 -9.41
N ASP A 68 -11.19 8.50 -8.72
CA ASP A 68 -11.87 9.79 -8.86
C ASP A 68 -11.72 10.33 -10.29
N ASP A 69 -10.54 10.18 -10.88
CA ASP A 69 -10.28 10.64 -12.25
C ASP A 69 -11.12 9.88 -13.29
N LEU A 70 -11.37 8.59 -13.05
CA LEU A 70 -12.14 7.75 -13.98
C LEU A 70 -13.66 7.78 -13.74
N PHE A 71 -14.07 7.87 -12.48
CA PHE A 71 -15.49 7.73 -12.09
C PHE A 71 -16.05 8.93 -11.34
N GLY A 72 -15.19 9.78 -10.87
CA GLY A 72 -15.59 11.00 -10.16
C GLY A 72 -15.86 12.15 -11.12
#